data_58981aa6985254759a7d8b89f5941625
#
_entry.id   58981aa6985254759a7d8b89f5941625
#
_cell.length_a   1.000
_cell.length_b   1.000
_cell.length_c   1.000
_cell.angle_alpha   90.00
_cell.angle_beta   90.00
_cell.angle_gamma   90.00
#
_symmetry.space_group_name_H-M   'P 1'
#
loop_
_entity.id
_entity.type
_entity.pdbx_description
1 polymer ?
#
loop_
_entity_poly.entity_id
_entity_poly.type
_entity_poly.pdbx_seq_one_letter_code
_entity_poly.pdbx_strand_id
1 'polypeptide(L)'
;MSKVYKVRRYSYDQRRRGRHRIIRTIALVLVLAGLAAAGWFAYDPVYEFVTNRTNRSREESSQSEPAPQSTSQQQSGAEASEVFGEGTPEPGPAETLPEVTAYLPQYALTGGDLQARLAALKNQGVQGVLFDLKGSDGKVMYSSTLESVAANAAQTDTPYDLRQTVSAVREAGLIPVGRIYAFKDHVATAHMYDAAVKYMDSKINWLDNSRASGGRSWLNPANEEARAYVLEIAQEAAGAGLTQIVLDGVQFPEGYALDLATYGVQGTLNKSDILADFLRKAREKEEDWGVAFWPTINLLSASGFSEVRYGSDVGLLIEASGRAVIEVMPEQFGNGVTGETLTLSSPVLEPYGTVRDALAACTEVLDVEGAEYAAVLQAYTSTTVTETMPYTSVEVAEQARAVREFGIQRVIWYNAGGNYA
;
A
#
# COMPACT_ATOMS: atom_id res chain seq x y z
N MET A 1 74.37 -8.57 44.77
CA MET A 1 73.01 -8.81 44.26
C MET A 1 72.80 -7.96 42.99
N SER A 2 72.91 -8.59 41.84
CA SER A 2 72.84 -7.93 40.53
C SER A 2 71.39 -8.01 39.99
N LYS A 3 70.74 -6.86 39.72
CA LYS A 3 69.41 -6.81 39.09
C LYS A 3 69.56 -6.87 37.60
N VAL A 4 69.07 -7.95 37.00
CA VAL A 4 69.00 -8.16 35.53
C VAL A 4 67.76 -7.46 35.02
N TYR A 5 67.92 -6.44 34.18
CA TYR A 5 66.82 -5.78 33.44
C TYR A 5 66.53 -6.54 32.17
N LYS A 6 65.31 -7.11 32.05
CA LYS A 6 64.81 -7.72 30.78
C LYS A 6 64.35 -6.62 29.84
N VAL A 7 65.07 -6.37 28.78
CA VAL A 7 64.68 -5.50 27.68
C VAL A 7 63.65 -6.23 26.82
N ARG A 8 62.39 -5.76 26.75
CA ARG A 8 61.39 -6.26 25.81
C ARG A 8 61.74 -5.78 24.38
N ARG A 9 62.15 -6.68 23.51
CA ARG A 9 62.22 -6.45 22.08
C ARG A 9 60.80 -6.32 21.54
N TYR A 10 60.35 -5.10 21.15
CA TYR A 10 59.16 -4.89 20.35
C TYR A 10 59.41 -5.39 18.93
N SER A 11 58.61 -6.34 18.46
CA SER A 11 58.78 -6.97 17.18
C SER A 11 58.37 -6.04 16.02
N TYR A 12 59.24 -5.87 15.09
CA TYR A 12 59.13 -5.11 13.84
C TYR A 12 58.01 -5.65 12.91
N ASP A 13 57.51 -6.84 13.17
CA ASP A 13 56.49 -7.55 12.36
C ASP A 13 55.07 -7.02 12.43
N GLN A 14 54.66 -6.33 13.51
CA GLN A 14 53.30 -5.80 13.60
C GLN A 14 53.04 -4.61 12.64
N ARG A 15 54.06 -3.81 12.31
CA ARG A 15 53.93 -2.70 11.38
C ARG A 15 53.77 -3.15 9.91
N ARG A 16 54.31 -4.30 9.52
CA ARG A 16 54.16 -4.85 8.16
C ARG A 16 52.73 -5.37 7.93
N ARG A 17 52.12 -6.05 8.89
CA ARG A 17 50.74 -6.59 8.78
C ARG A 17 49.70 -5.49 8.68
N GLY A 18 49.87 -4.38 9.37
CA GLY A 18 48.98 -3.20 9.26
C GLY A 18 49.04 -2.55 7.89
N ARG A 19 50.22 -2.38 7.30
CA ARG A 19 50.42 -1.80 5.97
C ARG A 19 49.76 -2.63 4.87
N HIS A 20 49.85 -3.95 4.92
CA HIS A 20 49.21 -4.83 3.93
C HIS A 20 47.66 -4.80 4.02
N ARG A 21 47.11 -4.66 5.21
CA ARG A 21 45.66 -4.48 5.36
C ARG A 21 45.19 -3.15 4.76
N ILE A 22 45.87 -2.06 5.06
CA ILE A 22 45.56 -0.74 4.50
C ILE A 22 45.66 -0.74 2.97
N ILE A 23 46.72 -1.32 2.40
CA ILE A 23 46.91 -1.42 0.95
C ILE A 23 45.81 -2.26 0.31
N ARG A 24 45.39 -3.36 0.93
CA ARG A 24 44.28 -4.20 0.43
C ARG A 24 42.97 -3.46 0.49
N THR A 25 42.70 -2.69 1.55
CA THR A 25 41.47 -1.89 1.64
C THR A 25 41.43 -0.77 0.59
N ILE A 26 42.56 -0.07 0.37
CA ILE A 26 42.68 0.94 -0.68
C ILE A 26 42.51 0.31 -2.07
N ALA A 27 43.11 -0.83 -2.34
CA ALA A 27 42.94 -1.54 -3.61
C ALA A 27 41.47 -1.95 -3.84
N LEU A 28 40.77 -2.44 -2.81
CA LEU A 28 39.34 -2.78 -2.89
C LEU A 28 38.47 -1.58 -3.20
N VAL A 29 38.73 -0.44 -2.55
CA VAL A 29 38.00 0.81 -2.80
C VAL A 29 38.24 1.32 -4.22
N LEU A 30 39.48 1.22 -4.74
CA LEU A 30 39.78 1.60 -6.13
C LEU A 30 39.12 0.68 -7.16
N VAL A 31 39.04 -0.62 -6.88
CA VAL A 31 38.29 -1.56 -7.75
C VAL A 31 36.79 -1.26 -7.75
N LEU A 32 36.20 -0.98 -6.59
CA LEU A 32 34.78 -0.62 -6.50
C LEU A 32 34.48 0.73 -7.18
N ALA A 33 35.37 1.70 -7.04
CA ALA A 33 35.25 2.99 -7.74
C ALA A 33 35.40 2.80 -9.27
N GLY A 34 36.30 1.93 -9.72
CA GLY A 34 36.47 1.59 -11.14
C GLY A 34 35.23 0.89 -11.72
N LEU A 35 34.60 -0.02 -10.97
CA LEU A 35 33.37 -0.70 -11.38
C LEU A 35 32.19 0.29 -11.43
N ALA A 36 32.10 1.21 -10.49
CA ALA A 36 31.09 2.26 -10.49
C ALA A 36 31.25 3.21 -11.69
N ALA A 37 32.48 3.63 -12.00
CA ALA A 37 32.78 4.44 -13.19
C ALA A 37 32.49 3.69 -14.49
N ALA A 38 32.86 2.41 -14.59
CA ALA A 38 32.56 1.58 -15.76
C ALA A 38 31.05 1.40 -15.95
N GLY A 39 30.29 1.19 -14.86
CA GLY A 39 28.83 1.15 -14.89
C GLY A 39 28.21 2.45 -15.35
N TRP A 40 28.76 3.59 -14.93
CA TRP A 40 28.31 4.92 -15.35
C TRP A 40 28.51 5.16 -16.84
N PHE A 41 29.68 4.85 -17.39
CA PHE A 41 29.97 5.01 -18.82
C PHE A 41 29.28 3.98 -19.73
N ALA A 42 28.93 2.82 -19.22
CA ALA A 42 28.20 1.80 -19.97
C ALA A 42 26.67 2.04 -19.98
N TYR A 43 26.16 2.90 -19.10
CA TYR A 43 24.73 3.09 -18.92
C TYR A 43 24.06 3.70 -20.16
N ASP A 44 24.60 4.80 -20.69
CA ASP A 44 23.98 5.50 -21.84
C ASP A 44 23.90 4.65 -23.10
N PRO A 45 24.94 3.95 -23.57
CA PRO A 45 24.87 3.11 -24.78
C PRO A 45 23.99 1.88 -24.60
N VAL A 46 23.88 1.32 -23.37
CA VAL A 46 22.99 0.19 -23.11
C VAL A 46 21.53 0.65 -23.08
N TYR A 47 21.26 1.81 -22.50
CA TYR A 47 19.93 2.41 -22.47
C TYR A 47 19.43 2.75 -23.88
N GLU A 48 20.25 3.39 -24.72
CA GLU A 48 19.92 3.69 -26.10
C GLU A 48 19.72 2.41 -26.95
N PHE A 49 20.50 1.38 -26.73
CA PHE A 49 20.36 0.09 -27.43
C PHE A 49 19.03 -0.60 -27.09
N VAL A 50 18.61 -0.57 -25.82
CA VAL A 50 17.34 -1.18 -25.38
C VAL A 50 16.15 -0.39 -25.87
N THR A 51 16.17 0.94 -25.78
CA THR A 51 15.06 1.81 -26.21
C THR A 51 14.90 1.83 -27.73
N ASN A 52 16.00 1.82 -28.49
CA ASN A 52 15.94 1.77 -29.96
C ASN A 52 15.42 0.41 -30.46
N ARG A 53 15.65 -0.68 -29.73
CA ARG A 53 15.15 -2.00 -30.10
C ARG A 53 13.65 -2.14 -29.87
N THR A 54 13.13 -1.55 -28.76
CA THR A 54 11.69 -1.49 -28.48
C THR A 54 10.93 -0.59 -29.44
N ASN A 55 11.51 0.53 -29.86
CA ASN A 55 10.91 1.41 -30.86
C ASN A 55 10.90 0.79 -32.26
N ARG A 56 11.94 0.07 -32.64
CA ARG A 56 12.00 -0.62 -33.96
C ARG A 56 10.98 -1.77 -34.07
N SER A 57 10.73 -2.48 -32.98
CA SER A 57 9.67 -3.53 -32.92
C SER A 57 8.26 -2.93 -33.00
N ARG A 58 8.10 -1.65 -32.65
CA ARG A 58 6.82 -0.94 -32.70
C ARG A 58 6.55 -0.34 -34.06
N GLU A 59 7.60 0.02 -34.81
CA GLU A 59 7.47 0.52 -36.20
C GLU A 59 7.24 -0.61 -37.21
N GLU A 60 7.77 -1.82 -36.98
CA GLU A 60 7.55 -2.97 -37.85
C GLU A 60 6.14 -3.59 -37.71
N SER A 61 5.41 -3.30 -36.62
CA SER A 61 4.01 -3.75 -36.43
C SER A 61 2.95 -2.79 -37.00
N SER A 62 3.36 -1.62 -37.51
CA SER A 62 2.43 -0.59 -38.04
C SER A 62 2.39 -0.47 -39.57
N GLN A 63 3.03 -1.39 -40.34
CA GLN A 63 3.00 -1.41 -41.81
C GLN A 63 2.40 -2.72 -42.32
N SER A 64 1.07 -2.78 -42.44
CA SER A 64 0.25 -3.57 -43.36
C SER A 64 -1.21 -3.36 -42.99
N GLU A 65 -2.09 -2.85 -43.75
CA GLU A 65 -2.62 -2.87 -45.07
C GLU A 65 -3.67 -1.76 -45.26
N PRO A 66 -4.02 -1.31 -46.50
CA PRO A 66 -4.90 -0.17 -46.69
C PRO A 66 -6.38 -0.56 -46.72
N ALA A 67 -7.20 0.30 -46.14
CA ALA A 67 -8.65 0.21 -46.13
C ALA A 67 -9.27 0.59 -47.50
N PRO A 68 -10.38 -0.01 -47.91
CA PRO A 68 -11.17 0.48 -49.02
C PRO A 68 -12.12 1.60 -48.60
N GLN A 69 -12.13 2.65 -49.41
CA GLN A 69 -13.09 3.75 -49.35
C GLN A 69 -14.47 3.28 -49.81
N SER A 70 -15.52 3.69 -49.09
CA SER A 70 -16.86 3.83 -49.66
C SER A 70 -17.66 4.94 -48.97
N THR A 71 -17.83 5.99 -49.72
CA THR A 71 -19.01 6.82 -50.02
C THR A 71 -20.04 7.11 -48.93
N SER A 72 -20.13 8.42 -48.69
CA SER A 72 -21.21 9.16 -48.02
C SER A 72 -22.63 8.86 -48.54
N GLN A 73 -23.57 8.73 -47.60
CA GLN A 73 -24.92 9.25 -47.79
C GLN A 73 -25.52 9.72 -46.45
N GLN A 74 -25.92 11.00 -46.43
CA GLN A 74 -26.77 11.61 -45.45
C GLN A 74 -28.19 11.03 -45.53
N GLN A 75 -28.80 10.76 -44.37
CA GLN A 75 -30.25 11.01 -44.20
C GLN A 75 -30.60 11.07 -42.69
N SER A 76 -31.07 12.25 -42.32
CA SER A 76 -32.19 12.64 -41.46
C SER A 76 -32.63 11.77 -40.29
N GLY A 77 -32.57 12.39 -39.13
CA GLY A 77 -33.48 12.48 -37.99
C GLY A 77 -34.43 11.30 -37.71
N ALA A 78 -34.18 10.67 -36.57
CA ALA A 78 -35.23 10.07 -35.78
C ALA A 78 -34.79 10.14 -34.31
N GLU A 79 -35.68 10.64 -33.49
CA GLU A 79 -35.58 10.72 -32.04
C GLU A 79 -35.20 9.37 -31.45
N ALA A 80 -34.08 9.32 -30.74
CA ALA A 80 -33.76 8.19 -29.87
C ALA A 80 -34.42 8.46 -28.54
N SER A 81 -35.57 7.87 -28.32
CA SER A 81 -36.19 7.73 -27.04
C SER A 81 -35.28 6.99 -26.09
N GLU A 82 -35.10 7.59 -24.93
CA GLU A 82 -34.41 7.07 -23.78
C GLU A 82 -34.91 5.66 -23.43
N VAL A 83 -34.03 4.67 -23.54
CA VAL A 83 -34.16 3.41 -22.82
C VAL A 83 -33.12 3.43 -21.70
N PHE A 84 -33.40 4.20 -20.68
CA PHE A 84 -32.81 3.97 -19.36
C PHE A 84 -33.56 2.79 -18.73
N GLY A 85 -33.01 1.60 -18.95
CA GLY A 85 -33.41 0.39 -18.24
C GLY A 85 -32.92 0.43 -16.83
N GLU A 86 -33.90 0.38 -15.91
CA GLU A 86 -33.88 -0.10 -14.56
C GLU A 86 -32.76 0.34 -13.58
N GLY A 87 -33.15 1.30 -12.72
CA GLY A 87 -32.86 1.30 -11.29
C GLY A 87 -31.39 1.17 -10.87
N THR A 88 -30.65 2.30 -10.88
CA THR A 88 -29.58 2.46 -9.88
C THR A 88 -30.27 2.32 -8.52
N PRO A 89 -29.88 1.35 -7.66
CA PRO A 89 -30.43 1.29 -6.31
C PRO A 89 -30.16 2.64 -5.63
N GLU A 90 -31.17 3.27 -5.04
CA GLU A 90 -30.92 4.40 -4.14
C GLU A 90 -29.88 3.95 -3.12
N PRO A 91 -28.86 4.79 -2.80
CA PRO A 91 -27.88 4.47 -1.77
C PRO A 91 -28.65 4.18 -0.47
N GLY A 92 -28.59 2.94 -0.03
CA GLY A 92 -29.05 2.59 1.31
C GLY A 92 -28.17 3.28 2.35
N PRO A 93 -28.61 3.38 3.61
CA PRO A 93 -27.74 3.91 4.67
C PRO A 93 -26.42 3.11 4.66
N ALA A 94 -25.30 3.82 4.77
CA ALA A 94 -23.97 3.20 4.77
C ALA A 94 -23.94 2.10 5.83
N GLU A 95 -23.85 0.84 5.39
CA GLU A 95 -23.70 -0.30 6.28
C GLU A 95 -22.37 -0.12 7.04
N THR A 96 -22.28 -0.59 8.28
CA THR A 96 -20.98 -0.57 8.99
C THR A 96 -20.12 -1.75 8.55
N LEU A 97 -18.79 -1.64 8.71
CA LEU A 97 -17.86 -2.74 8.42
C LEU A 97 -18.27 -3.98 9.24
N PRO A 98 -18.35 -5.18 8.63
CA PRO A 98 -18.75 -6.41 9.33
C PRO A 98 -17.83 -6.78 10.49
N GLU A 99 -18.34 -7.57 11.46
CA GLU A 99 -17.52 -8.03 12.59
C GLU A 99 -16.35 -8.92 12.14
N VAL A 100 -16.58 -9.76 11.11
CA VAL A 100 -15.51 -10.60 10.54
C VAL A 100 -15.49 -10.43 9.03
N THR A 101 -14.41 -9.87 8.54
CA THR A 101 -14.13 -9.70 7.11
C THR A 101 -12.90 -10.51 6.74
N ALA A 102 -12.87 -11.14 5.56
CA ALA A 102 -11.70 -11.85 5.05
C ALA A 102 -11.21 -11.25 3.73
N TYR A 103 -9.89 -11.13 3.57
CA TYR A 103 -9.29 -10.63 2.33
C TYR A 103 -9.27 -11.71 1.24
N LEU A 104 -9.68 -11.37 0.02
CA LEU A 104 -9.49 -12.18 -1.18
C LEU A 104 -8.61 -11.46 -2.21
N PRO A 105 -7.51 -12.08 -2.67
CA PRO A 105 -6.66 -11.52 -3.71
C PRO A 105 -7.35 -11.55 -5.08
N GLN A 106 -6.87 -10.71 -6.00
CA GLN A 106 -7.42 -10.55 -7.35
C GLN A 106 -7.63 -11.88 -8.10
N TYR A 107 -6.67 -12.79 -8.04
CA TYR A 107 -6.80 -14.06 -8.76
C TYR A 107 -7.95 -14.94 -8.25
N ALA A 108 -8.37 -14.77 -6.99
CA ALA A 108 -9.52 -15.46 -6.44
C ALA A 108 -10.85 -14.90 -6.97
N LEU A 109 -10.85 -13.62 -7.40
CA LEU A 109 -12.02 -12.94 -7.98
C LEU A 109 -12.20 -13.28 -9.46
N THR A 110 -11.10 -13.54 -10.18
CA THR A 110 -11.11 -13.92 -11.60
C THR A 110 -11.21 -15.43 -11.82
N GLY A 111 -11.03 -16.23 -10.76
CA GLY A 111 -11.07 -17.68 -10.80
C GLY A 111 -12.48 -18.24 -10.91
N GLY A 112 -12.63 -19.40 -11.57
CA GLY A 112 -13.92 -20.10 -11.69
C GLY A 112 -14.44 -20.70 -10.37
N ASP A 113 -13.70 -20.58 -9.26
CA ASP A 113 -14.00 -21.13 -7.94
C ASP A 113 -14.49 -20.06 -6.93
N LEU A 114 -14.76 -18.82 -7.38
CA LEU A 114 -15.16 -17.71 -6.50
C LEU A 114 -16.36 -18.11 -5.62
N GLN A 115 -17.42 -18.68 -6.16
CA GLN A 115 -18.61 -19.07 -5.39
C GLN A 115 -18.28 -20.10 -4.29
N ALA A 116 -17.41 -21.07 -4.60
CA ALA A 116 -16.96 -22.06 -3.61
C ALA A 116 -16.15 -21.40 -2.48
N ARG A 117 -15.29 -20.43 -2.79
CA ARG A 117 -14.53 -19.67 -1.80
C ARG A 117 -15.43 -18.82 -0.92
N LEU A 118 -16.40 -18.13 -1.49
CA LEU A 118 -17.37 -17.32 -0.74
C LEU A 118 -18.20 -18.19 0.21
N ALA A 119 -18.66 -19.36 -0.25
CA ALA A 119 -19.37 -20.32 0.59
C ALA A 119 -18.49 -20.86 1.73
N ALA A 120 -17.21 -21.15 1.46
CA ALA A 120 -16.27 -21.61 2.48
C ALA A 120 -16.03 -20.54 3.55
N LEU A 121 -15.82 -19.29 3.16
CA LEU A 121 -15.66 -18.16 4.08
C LEU A 121 -16.90 -17.96 4.95
N LYS A 122 -18.10 -17.99 4.35
CA LYS A 122 -19.36 -17.88 5.08
C LYS A 122 -19.53 -18.97 6.13
N ASN A 123 -19.16 -20.22 5.79
CA ASN A 123 -19.21 -21.36 6.72
C ASN A 123 -18.23 -21.21 7.91
N GLN A 124 -17.17 -20.39 7.75
CA GLN A 124 -16.24 -20.05 8.82
C GLN A 124 -16.69 -18.83 9.66
N GLY A 125 -17.90 -18.29 9.40
CA GLY A 125 -18.45 -17.15 10.12
C GLY A 125 -18.02 -15.79 9.57
N VAL A 126 -17.36 -15.74 8.40
CA VAL A 126 -17.05 -14.50 7.71
C VAL A 126 -18.34 -13.86 7.23
N GLN A 127 -18.45 -12.54 7.40
CA GLN A 127 -19.61 -11.73 7.05
C GLN A 127 -19.29 -10.74 5.92
N GLY A 128 -18.00 -10.40 5.71
CA GLY A 128 -17.56 -9.50 4.66
C GLY A 128 -16.36 -10.03 3.89
N VAL A 129 -16.19 -9.54 2.66
CA VAL A 129 -15.05 -9.89 1.80
C VAL A 129 -14.37 -8.61 1.35
N LEU A 130 -13.09 -8.46 1.77
CA LEU A 130 -12.22 -7.36 1.38
C LEU A 130 -11.43 -7.74 0.12
N PHE A 131 -11.39 -6.87 -0.86
CA PHE A 131 -10.58 -7.04 -2.06
C PHE A 131 -10.02 -5.70 -2.58
N ASP A 132 -8.91 -5.77 -3.31
CA ASP A 132 -8.24 -4.58 -3.80
C ASP A 132 -8.98 -4.00 -5.02
N LEU A 133 -9.33 -2.72 -4.93
CA LEU A 133 -9.74 -1.86 -6.04
C LEU A 133 -8.49 -1.27 -6.71
N LYS A 134 -7.53 -0.80 -5.90
CA LYS A 134 -6.24 -0.30 -6.34
C LYS A 134 -5.14 -0.84 -5.41
N GLY A 135 -4.14 -1.48 -5.98
CA GLY A 135 -3.04 -2.09 -5.25
C GLY A 135 -1.95 -1.11 -4.81
N SER A 136 -1.03 -1.57 -3.97
CA SER A 136 0.12 -0.80 -3.47
C SER A 136 1.17 -0.50 -4.53
N ASP A 137 1.04 -1.09 -5.72
CA ASP A 137 1.84 -0.76 -6.91
C ASP A 137 1.23 0.35 -7.77
N GLY A 138 0.00 0.78 -7.47
CA GLY A 138 -0.75 1.78 -8.21
C GLY A 138 -1.66 1.22 -9.30
N LYS A 139 -1.71 -0.11 -9.48
CA LYS A 139 -2.61 -0.72 -10.47
C LYS A 139 -4.03 -0.78 -9.95
N VAL A 140 -4.98 -0.42 -10.82
CA VAL A 140 -6.41 -0.61 -10.62
C VAL A 140 -6.76 -2.03 -11.05
N MET A 141 -7.36 -2.80 -10.14
CA MET A 141 -7.49 -4.26 -10.25
C MET A 141 -8.76 -4.73 -10.96
N TYR A 142 -9.70 -3.84 -11.21
CA TYR A 142 -10.97 -4.11 -11.91
C TYR A 142 -11.06 -3.37 -13.24
N SER A 143 -12.00 -3.75 -14.10
CA SER A 143 -12.28 -3.06 -15.37
C SER A 143 -12.91 -1.69 -15.09
N SER A 144 -12.06 -0.67 -14.99
CA SER A 144 -12.47 0.72 -14.74
C SER A 144 -12.89 1.44 -16.02
N THR A 145 -13.86 2.33 -15.90
CA THR A 145 -14.32 3.22 -16.99
C THR A 145 -13.78 4.63 -16.87
N LEU A 146 -12.99 4.92 -15.83
CA LEU A 146 -12.43 6.25 -15.58
C LEU A 146 -11.39 6.64 -16.63
N GLU A 147 -11.54 7.84 -17.18
CA GLU A 147 -10.55 8.42 -18.10
C GLU A 147 -9.20 8.60 -17.41
N SER A 148 -9.17 8.94 -16.12
CA SER A 148 -7.94 9.07 -15.34
C SER A 148 -7.18 7.76 -15.20
N VAL A 149 -7.87 6.63 -15.04
CA VAL A 149 -7.25 5.28 -15.01
C VAL A 149 -6.65 4.93 -16.36
N ALA A 150 -7.36 5.22 -17.44
CA ALA A 150 -6.88 4.99 -18.81
C ALA A 150 -5.68 5.89 -19.14
N ALA A 151 -5.76 7.19 -18.83
CA ALA A 151 -4.68 8.17 -19.07
C ALA A 151 -3.41 7.82 -18.30
N ASN A 152 -3.56 7.28 -17.09
CA ASN A 152 -2.44 6.86 -16.23
C ASN A 152 -1.91 5.44 -16.56
N ALA A 153 -2.48 4.75 -17.55
CA ALA A 153 -2.18 3.35 -17.84
C ALA A 153 -2.21 2.46 -16.57
N ALA A 154 -3.12 2.81 -15.65
CA ALA A 154 -3.18 2.21 -14.32
C ALA A 154 -3.96 0.89 -14.28
N GLN A 155 -4.69 0.54 -15.33
CA GLN A 155 -5.42 -0.73 -15.41
C GLN A 155 -4.45 -1.92 -15.32
N THR A 156 -4.79 -2.92 -14.51
CA THR A 156 -4.05 -4.20 -14.50
C THR A 156 -4.29 -5.00 -15.79
N ASP A 157 -3.41 -5.95 -16.12
CA ASP A 157 -3.52 -6.76 -17.33
C ASP A 157 -4.66 -7.80 -17.25
N THR A 158 -5.07 -8.17 -16.03
CA THR A 158 -6.13 -9.17 -15.79
C THR A 158 -7.20 -8.61 -14.85
N PRO A 159 -7.93 -7.56 -15.27
CA PRO A 159 -8.93 -6.95 -14.40
C PRO A 159 -10.11 -7.88 -14.13
N TYR A 160 -10.70 -7.79 -12.94
CA TYR A 160 -11.99 -8.42 -12.67
C TYR A 160 -13.14 -7.45 -13.00
N ASP A 161 -14.34 -7.97 -13.20
CA ASP A 161 -15.56 -7.17 -13.31
C ASP A 161 -16.04 -6.79 -11.89
N LEU A 162 -16.01 -5.49 -11.57
CA LEU A 162 -16.35 -4.98 -10.24
C LEU A 162 -17.83 -5.23 -9.91
N ARG A 163 -18.75 -4.90 -10.83
CA ARG A 163 -20.19 -5.07 -10.59
C ARG A 163 -20.57 -6.54 -10.41
N GLN A 164 -20.02 -7.41 -11.25
CA GLN A 164 -20.22 -8.84 -11.13
C GLN A 164 -19.66 -9.40 -9.82
N THR A 165 -18.48 -8.94 -9.39
CA THR A 165 -17.87 -9.35 -8.12
C THR A 165 -18.71 -8.90 -6.93
N VAL A 166 -19.17 -7.64 -6.90
CA VAL A 166 -20.05 -7.11 -5.87
C VAL A 166 -21.36 -7.92 -5.80
N SER A 167 -21.98 -8.22 -6.95
CA SER A 167 -23.19 -9.04 -7.02
C SER A 167 -22.94 -10.44 -6.47
N ALA A 168 -21.88 -11.11 -6.91
CA ALA A 168 -21.53 -12.46 -6.46
C ALA A 168 -21.30 -12.55 -4.94
N VAL A 169 -20.62 -11.56 -4.35
CA VAL A 169 -20.41 -11.48 -2.89
C VAL A 169 -21.73 -11.28 -2.16
N ARG A 170 -22.61 -10.39 -2.64
CA ARG A 170 -23.93 -10.14 -2.06
C ARG A 170 -24.87 -11.35 -2.19
N GLU A 171 -24.86 -12.03 -3.33
CA GLU A 171 -25.66 -13.26 -3.55
C GLU A 171 -25.23 -14.40 -2.63
N ALA A 172 -23.94 -14.46 -2.27
CA ALA A 172 -23.44 -15.36 -1.23
C ALA A 172 -23.91 -14.96 0.19
N GLY A 173 -24.55 -13.79 0.35
CA GLY A 173 -24.96 -13.21 1.62
C GLY A 173 -23.80 -12.67 2.44
N LEU A 174 -22.78 -12.11 1.76
CA LEU A 174 -21.61 -11.44 2.33
C LEU A 174 -21.63 -9.98 1.93
N ILE A 175 -20.93 -9.11 2.69
CA ILE A 175 -20.80 -7.70 2.42
C ILE A 175 -19.49 -7.46 1.64
N PRO A 176 -19.53 -6.87 0.43
CA PRO A 176 -18.33 -6.53 -0.31
C PRO A 176 -17.67 -5.27 0.29
N VAL A 177 -16.36 -5.35 0.51
CA VAL A 177 -15.51 -4.28 1.04
C VAL A 177 -14.37 -4.03 0.07
N GLY A 178 -14.21 -2.80 -0.40
CA GLY A 178 -13.11 -2.43 -1.30
C GLY A 178 -11.90 -1.89 -0.54
N ARG A 179 -10.68 -2.09 -1.09
CA ARG A 179 -9.47 -1.46 -0.57
C ARG A 179 -8.78 -0.64 -1.66
N ILE A 180 -8.40 0.58 -1.31
CA ILE A 180 -7.64 1.50 -2.17
C ILE A 180 -6.36 1.89 -1.46
N TYR A 181 -5.20 1.56 -2.05
CA TYR A 181 -3.93 2.18 -1.66
C TYR A 181 -3.87 3.61 -2.18
N ALA A 182 -3.87 4.60 -1.28
CA ALA A 182 -4.04 5.99 -1.64
C ALA A 182 -2.83 6.56 -2.41
N PHE A 183 -1.72 6.80 -1.73
CA PHE A 183 -0.61 7.61 -2.27
C PHE A 183 0.63 6.83 -2.67
N LYS A 184 0.77 5.57 -2.29
CA LYS A 184 1.85 4.68 -2.76
C LYS A 184 1.53 4.21 -4.17
N ASP A 185 1.87 5.03 -5.17
CA ASP A 185 1.47 4.82 -6.56
C ASP A 185 2.55 5.31 -7.52
N HIS A 186 3.34 4.40 -8.04
CA HIS A 186 4.38 4.70 -9.00
C HIS A 186 3.89 4.62 -10.46
N VAL A 187 2.70 4.07 -10.69
CA VAL A 187 2.10 3.96 -12.02
C VAL A 187 1.51 5.30 -12.43
N ALA A 188 0.61 5.86 -11.61
CA ALA A 188 0.01 7.16 -11.90
C ALA A 188 1.07 8.28 -11.97
N THR A 189 2.10 8.25 -11.12
CA THR A 189 3.17 9.26 -11.12
C THR A 189 4.03 9.30 -12.39
N ALA A 190 3.96 8.28 -13.22
CA ALA A 190 4.60 8.29 -14.55
C ALA A 190 3.85 9.18 -15.55
N HIS A 191 2.57 9.44 -15.32
CA HIS A 191 1.68 10.21 -16.19
C HIS A 191 1.19 11.49 -15.51
N MET A 192 0.80 11.45 -14.24
CA MET A 192 0.45 12.59 -13.38
C MET A 192 1.74 13.21 -12.80
N TYR A 193 2.57 13.74 -13.69
CA TYR A 193 3.91 14.13 -13.34
C TYR A 193 3.96 15.21 -12.25
N ASP A 194 3.08 16.21 -12.32
CA ASP A 194 3.02 17.30 -11.36
C ASP A 194 2.37 16.91 -10.02
N ALA A 195 1.63 15.81 -10.01
CA ALA A 195 1.02 15.25 -8.82
C ALA A 195 1.96 14.32 -8.02
N ALA A 196 3.18 14.08 -8.50
CA ALA A 196 4.18 13.26 -7.82
C ALA A 196 5.03 14.07 -6.84
N VAL A 197 5.50 13.40 -5.76
CA VAL A 197 6.54 13.93 -4.88
C VAL A 197 7.82 14.14 -5.69
N LYS A 198 8.52 15.26 -5.49
CA LYS A 198 9.71 15.63 -6.24
C LYS A 198 10.97 15.65 -5.37
N TYR A 199 12.13 15.53 -6.01
CA TYR A 199 13.37 15.97 -5.36
C TYR A 199 13.40 17.48 -5.24
N MET A 200 13.90 17.97 -4.09
CA MET A 200 14.07 19.41 -3.82
C MET A 200 14.84 20.10 -4.97
N ASP A 201 14.40 21.30 -5.34
CA ASP A 201 14.98 22.12 -6.41
C ASP A 201 15.05 21.41 -7.79
N SER A 202 14.20 20.42 -8.01
CA SER A 202 14.20 19.58 -9.19
C SER A 202 12.78 19.30 -9.68
N LYS A 203 12.66 18.96 -10.96
CA LYS A 203 11.41 18.39 -11.52
C LYS A 203 11.38 16.87 -11.49
N ILE A 204 12.41 16.20 -11.00
CA ILE A 204 12.53 14.75 -11.00
C ILE A 204 11.66 14.17 -9.88
N ASN A 205 10.91 13.10 -10.18
CA ASN A 205 10.14 12.39 -9.17
C ASN A 205 11.07 11.80 -8.11
N TRP A 206 10.75 12.06 -6.84
CA TRP A 206 11.43 11.43 -5.72
C TRP A 206 11.13 9.93 -5.70
N LEU A 207 12.11 9.13 -5.28
CA LEU A 207 11.99 7.67 -5.18
C LEU A 207 12.24 7.23 -3.74
N ASP A 208 11.43 6.29 -3.25
CA ASP A 208 11.52 5.71 -1.91
C ASP A 208 12.78 4.86 -1.67
N ASN A 209 13.48 4.51 -2.73
CA ASN A 209 14.77 3.85 -2.71
C ASN A 209 15.61 4.25 -3.93
N SER A 210 16.84 3.77 -4.02
CA SER A 210 17.65 3.95 -5.23
C SER A 210 17.02 3.23 -6.43
N ARG A 211 17.23 3.72 -7.64
CA ARG A 211 16.76 3.03 -8.86
C ARG A 211 17.30 1.60 -8.97
N ALA A 212 18.57 1.42 -8.58
CA ALA A 212 19.22 0.10 -8.59
C ALA A 212 18.56 -0.89 -7.61
N SER A 213 17.93 -0.37 -6.56
CA SER A 213 17.20 -1.15 -5.55
C SER A 213 15.69 -1.17 -5.79
N GLY A 214 15.23 -0.81 -6.99
CA GLY A 214 13.82 -0.83 -7.36
C GLY A 214 12.98 0.32 -6.76
N GLY A 215 13.62 1.48 -6.48
CA GLY A 215 12.93 2.64 -5.93
C GLY A 215 11.77 3.11 -6.79
N ARG A 216 10.67 3.48 -6.14
CA ARG A 216 9.37 3.85 -6.74
C ARG A 216 8.98 5.26 -6.32
N SER A 217 8.31 5.96 -7.22
CA SER A 217 7.74 7.28 -6.94
C SER A 217 6.39 7.16 -6.25
N TRP A 218 5.97 8.24 -5.59
CA TRP A 218 4.73 8.32 -4.84
C TRP A 218 3.89 9.51 -5.31
N LEU A 219 2.59 9.36 -5.32
CA LEU A 219 1.67 10.50 -5.39
C LEU A 219 1.88 11.40 -4.17
N ASN A 220 1.73 12.70 -4.39
CA ASN A 220 1.92 13.70 -3.36
C ASN A 220 0.60 13.94 -2.61
N PRO A 221 0.49 13.60 -1.31
CA PRO A 221 -0.74 13.84 -0.54
C PRO A 221 -1.14 15.31 -0.44
N ALA A 222 -0.21 16.24 -0.65
CA ALA A 222 -0.49 17.68 -0.66
C ALA A 222 -1.04 18.19 -2.01
N ASN A 223 -1.04 17.36 -3.05
CA ASN A 223 -1.50 17.74 -4.38
C ASN A 223 -2.98 17.36 -4.56
N GLU A 224 -3.79 18.33 -5.00
CA GLU A 224 -5.25 18.13 -5.17
C GLU A 224 -5.60 17.14 -6.29
N GLU A 225 -4.81 17.09 -7.38
CA GLU A 225 -5.03 16.14 -8.47
C GLU A 225 -4.77 14.69 -8.00
N ALA A 226 -3.72 14.48 -7.19
CA ALA A 226 -3.44 13.18 -6.57
C ALA A 226 -4.59 12.70 -5.67
N ARG A 227 -5.16 13.61 -4.87
CA ARG A 227 -6.30 13.32 -4.00
C ARG A 227 -7.58 13.04 -4.79
N ALA A 228 -7.86 13.86 -5.82
CA ALA A 228 -9.01 13.67 -6.69
C ALA A 228 -8.98 12.30 -7.36
N TYR A 229 -7.82 11.88 -7.89
CA TYR A 229 -7.64 10.57 -8.51
C TYR A 229 -8.00 9.40 -7.57
N VAL A 230 -7.60 9.47 -6.30
CA VAL A 230 -7.97 8.45 -5.29
C VAL A 230 -9.48 8.42 -5.05
N LEU A 231 -10.11 9.61 -4.96
CA LEU A 231 -11.55 9.73 -4.72
C LEU A 231 -12.40 9.35 -5.95
N GLU A 232 -11.93 9.58 -7.18
CA GLU A 232 -12.61 9.13 -8.40
C GLU A 232 -12.74 7.59 -8.43
N ILE A 233 -11.69 6.87 -8.06
CA ILE A 233 -11.72 5.40 -7.95
C ILE A 233 -12.72 4.96 -6.87
N ALA A 234 -12.76 5.66 -5.74
CA ALA A 234 -13.71 5.37 -4.67
C ALA A 234 -15.17 5.64 -5.11
N GLN A 235 -15.42 6.72 -5.86
CA GLN A 235 -16.72 7.05 -6.40
C GLN A 235 -17.23 6.02 -7.42
N GLU A 236 -16.34 5.57 -8.33
CA GLU A 236 -16.70 4.49 -9.28
C GLU A 236 -17.05 3.20 -8.53
N ALA A 237 -16.31 2.87 -7.48
CA ALA A 237 -16.58 1.70 -6.65
C ALA A 237 -17.91 1.81 -5.88
N ALA A 238 -18.24 2.97 -5.32
CA ALA A 238 -19.53 3.24 -4.71
C ALA A 238 -20.67 3.09 -5.74
N GLY A 239 -20.51 3.64 -6.95
CA GLY A 239 -21.44 3.48 -8.07
C GLY A 239 -21.58 2.02 -8.57
N ALA A 240 -20.65 1.14 -8.24
CA ALA A 240 -20.76 -0.30 -8.48
C ALA A 240 -21.47 -1.05 -7.34
N GLY A 241 -21.84 -0.35 -6.25
CA GLY A 241 -22.59 -0.86 -5.11
C GLY A 241 -21.76 -1.19 -3.88
N LEU A 242 -20.49 -0.78 -3.79
CA LEU A 242 -19.71 -0.88 -2.56
C LEU A 242 -20.22 0.14 -1.53
N THR A 243 -20.40 -0.30 -0.29
CA THR A 243 -20.81 0.53 0.85
C THR A 243 -19.68 0.74 1.86
N GLN A 244 -18.56 0.01 1.71
CA GLN A 244 -17.42 0.07 2.61
C GLN A 244 -16.12 0.13 1.79
N ILE A 245 -15.27 1.12 2.05
CA ILE A 245 -13.97 1.27 1.41
C ILE A 245 -12.88 1.49 2.46
N VAL A 246 -11.91 0.60 2.50
CA VAL A 246 -10.68 0.76 3.28
C VAL A 246 -9.70 1.62 2.48
N LEU A 247 -9.29 2.76 3.04
CA LEU A 247 -8.26 3.64 2.48
C LEU A 247 -6.92 3.28 3.12
N ASP A 248 -6.12 2.50 2.42
CA ASP A 248 -4.79 2.10 2.84
C ASP A 248 -3.72 3.10 2.36
N GLY A 249 -2.61 3.22 3.08
CA GLY A 249 -1.52 4.11 2.67
C GLY A 249 -1.89 5.59 2.63
N VAL A 250 -2.79 6.06 3.49
CA VAL A 250 -3.08 7.49 3.70
C VAL A 250 -1.96 8.09 4.53
N GLN A 251 -0.80 8.25 3.91
CA GLN A 251 0.42 8.71 4.55
C GLN A 251 1.32 9.47 3.58
N PHE A 252 2.24 10.26 4.13
CA PHE A 252 3.36 10.78 3.35
C PHE A 252 4.37 9.67 3.06
N PRO A 253 5.21 9.83 2.02
CA PRO A 253 6.19 8.82 1.67
C PRO A 253 7.12 8.44 2.81
N GLU A 254 7.47 7.17 2.80
CA GLU A 254 8.53 6.56 3.59
C GLU A 254 9.68 6.13 2.67
N GLY A 255 10.88 5.97 3.20
CA GLY A 255 12.01 5.43 2.46
C GLY A 255 13.29 6.23 2.59
N TYR A 256 14.12 6.15 1.56
CA TYR A 256 15.45 6.73 1.53
C TYR A 256 15.43 8.21 1.11
N ALA A 257 16.32 9.03 1.71
CA ALA A 257 16.53 10.44 1.35
C ALA A 257 15.24 11.29 1.41
N LEU A 258 14.45 11.14 2.46
CA LEU A 258 13.23 11.94 2.71
C LEU A 258 13.53 13.44 2.91
N ASP A 259 14.73 13.77 3.36
CA ASP A 259 15.26 15.15 3.48
C ASP A 259 15.40 15.85 2.15
N LEU A 260 15.47 15.09 1.05
CA LEU A 260 15.52 15.61 -0.31
C LEU A 260 14.14 15.66 -0.99
N ALA A 261 13.08 15.18 -0.33
CA ALA A 261 11.73 15.21 -0.87
C ALA A 261 11.08 16.59 -0.70
N THR A 262 10.39 17.05 -1.73
CA THR A 262 9.55 18.26 -1.64
C THR A 262 8.11 17.96 -2.07
N TYR A 263 7.18 18.61 -1.40
CA TYR A 263 5.74 18.45 -1.60
C TYR A 263 5.08 19.70 -2.20
N GLY A 264 5.88 20.71 -2.61
CA GLY A 264 5.38 21.91 -3.25
C GLY A 264 4.58 22.86 -2.33
N VAL A 265 4.56 22.59 -1.02
CA VAL A 265 3.84 23.42 -0.05
C VAL A 265 4.70 24.64 0.31
N GLN A 266 4.11 25.83 0.26
CA GLN A 266 4.76 27.06 0.70
C GLN A 266 4.61 27.23 2.21
N GLY A 267 5.70 27.58 2.90
CA GLY A 267 5.73 27.76 4.35
C GLY A 267 5.97 26.45 5.11
N THR A 268 5.41 26.34 6.32
CA THR A 268 5.59 25.14 7.17
C THR A 268 4.69 24.03 6.68
N LEU A 269 5.29 22.90 6.30
CA LEU A 269 4.57 21.69 5.94
C LEU A 269 4.03 21.01 7.22
N ASN A 270 2.70 21.03 7.42
CA ASN A 270 2.04 20.18 8.40
C ASN A 270 1.44 18.96 7.68
N LYS A 271 2.13 17.83 7.76
CA LYS A 271 1.74 16.60 7.08
C LYS A 271 0.44 16.02 7.64
N SER A 272 0.25 16.07 8.96
CA SER A 272 -0.94 15.55 9.62
C SER A 272 -2.20 16.31 9.23
N ASP A 273 -2.14 17.66 9.20
CA ASP A 273 -3.28 18.48 8.76
C ASP A 273 -3.67 18.21 7.30
N ILE A 274 -2.67 17.96 6.43
CA ILE A 274 -2.90 17.64 5.02
C ILE A 274 -3.63 16.30 4.87
N LEU A 275 -3.21 15.27 5.62
CA LEU A 275 -3.85 13.96 5.59
C LEU A 275 -5.25 14.00 6.24
N ALA A 276 -5.39 14.70 7.35
CA ALA A 276 -6.68 14.91 8.01
C ALA A 276 -7.68 15.67 7.10
N ASP A 277 -7.20 16.67 6.34
CA ASP A 277 -8.03 17.37 5.35
C ASP A 277 -8.52 16.44 4.23
N PHE A 278 -7.64 15.57 3.74
CA PHE A 278 -8.04 14.53 2.77
C PHE A 278 -9.11 13.60 3.33
N LEU A 279 -8.95 13.13 4.57
CA LEU A 279 -9.93 12.24 5.22
C LEU A 279 -11.26 12.94 5.49
N ARG A 280 -11.24 14.22 5.90
CA ARG A 280 -12.50 15.02 6.02
C ARG A 280 -13.20 15.14 4.68
N LYS A 281 -12.50 15.46 3.61
CA LYS A 281 -13.06 15.52 2.24
C LYS A 281 -13.64 14.18 1.78
N ALA A 282 -13.00 13.07 2.11
CA ALA A 282 -13.54 11.74 1.84
C ALA A 282 -14.85 11.53 2.64
N ARG A 283 -14.83 11.84 3.95
CA ARG A 283 -16.01 11.71 4.82
C ARG A 283 -17.21 12.56 4.37
N GLU A 284 -16.97 13.76 3.85
CA GLU A 284 -18.01 14.62 3.27
C GLU A 284 -18.75 13.97 2.08
N LYS A 285 -18.14 12.97 1.42
CA LYS A 285 -18.75 12.23 0.31
C LYS A 285 -19.54 10.99 0.74
N GLU A 286 -19.43 10.58 1.99
CA GLU A 286 -20.03 9.33 2.48
C GLU A 286 -21.55 9.29 2.27
N GLU A 287 -22.25 10.35 2.62
CA GLU A 287 -23.71 10.43 2.47
C GLU A 287 -24.13 10.43 1.00
N ASP A 288 -23.49 11.27 0.17
CA ASP A 288 -23.80 11.39 -1.26
C ASP A 288 -23.53 10.10 -2.04
N TRP A 289 -22.49 9.35 -1.64
CA TRP A 289 -22.08 8.13 -2.34
C TRP A 289 -22.61 6.85 -1.69
N GLY A 290 -23.20 6.92 -0.52
CA GLY A 290 -23.66 5.77 0.25
C GLY A 290 -22.54 4.84 0.67
N VAL A 291 -21.34 5.37 0.97
CA VAL A 291 -20.12 4.60 1.29
C VAL A 291 -19.49 5.12 2.58
N ALA A 292 -18.92 4.23 3.39
CA ALA A 292 -18.11 4.60 4.55
C ALA A 292 -16.61 4.36 4.26
N PHE A 293 -15.77 5.34 4.63
CA PHE A 293 -14.32 5.26 4.48
C PHE A 293 -13.64 4.87 5.79
N TRP A 294 -12.73 3.92 5.69
CA TRP A 294 -11.97 3.37 6.81
C TRP A 294 -10.46 3.52 6.54
N PRO A 295 -9.80 4.59 7.00
CA PRO A 295 -8.36 4.70 6.84
C PRO A 295 -7.63 3.64 7.64
N THR A 296 -6.56 3.07 7.06
CA THR A 296 -5.67 2.14 7.76
C THR A 296 -4.64 2.91 8.57
N ILE A 297 -4.48 2.52 9.81
CA ILE A 297 -3.48 3.06 10.75
C ILE A 297 -2.48 1.97 11.10
N ASN A 298 -1.21 2.25 10.90
CA ASN A 298 -0.12 1.38 11.35
C ASN A 298 0.21 1.67 12.82
N LEU A 299 0.14 0.67 13.69
CA LEU A 299 0.40 0.82 15.12
C LEU A 299 1.82 1.24 15.46
N LEU A 300 2.82 0.89 14.64
CA LEU A 300 4.18 1.40 14.81
C LEU A 300 4.23 2.92 14.69
N SER A 301 3.37 3.51 13.86
CA SER A 301 3.22 4.96 13.79
C SER A 301 2.57 5.53 15.04
N ALA A 302 1.57 4.85 15.59
CA ALA A 302 0.84 5.26 16.79
C ALA A 302 1.66 5.13 18.08
N SER A 303 2.59 4.17 18.16
CA SER A 303 3.44 3.95 19.33
C SER A 303 4.64 4.89 19.46
N GLY A 304 4.70 5.99 18.66
CA GLY A 304 5.80 6.95 18.69
C GLY A 304 7.07 6.51 17.95
N PHE A 305 7.11 5.29 17.41
CA PHE A 305 8.27 4.81 16.66
C PHE A 305 8.46 5.50 15.30
N SER A 306 7.40 6.11 14.76
CA SER A 306 7.45 6.67 13.41
C SER A 306 6.64 7.96 13.18
N GLU A 307 6.05 8.56 14.22
CA GLU A 307 5.23 9.77 14.12
C GLU A 307 5.93 10.90 13.34
N VAL A 308 7.21 11.11 13.62
CA VAL A 308 8.02 12.11 12.91
C VAL A 308 8.32 11.70 11.46
N ARG A 309 8.38 10.40 11.18
CA ARG A 309 8.81 9.86 9.88
C ARG A 309 7.73 9.98 8.82
N TYR A 310 6.48 9.64 9.16
CA TYR A 310 5.35 9.66 8.23
C TYR A 310 4.50 10.91 8.38
N GLY A 311 4.77 11.70 9.40
CA GLY A 311 4.07 12.94 9.69
C GLY A 311 2.61 12.72 10.06
N SER A 312 2.30 11.60 10.73
CA SER A 312 0.93 11.25 11.05
C SER A 312 0.69 11.44 12.54
N ASP A 313 -0.04 12.48 12.90
CA ASP A 313 -0.78 12.52 14.16
C ASP A 313 -1.98 11.58 14.01
N VAL A 314 -1.84 10.36 14.55
CA VAL A 314 -2.83 9.30 14.40
C VAL A 314 -4.17 9.68 15.01
N GLY A 315 -4.17 10.33 16.18
CA GLY A 315 -5.40 10.81 16.82
C GLY A 315 -6.17 11.79 15.93
N LEU A 316 -5.47 12.74 15.32
CA LEU A 316 -6.05 13.70 14.37
C LEU A 316 -6.63 13.01 13.12
N LEU A 317 -5.98 11.97 12.62
CA LEU A 317 -6.49 11.22 11.45
C LEU A 317 -7.77 10.44 11.81
N ILE A 318 -7.81 9.82 13.00
CA ILE A 318 -8.99 9.11 13.50
C ILE A 318 -10.13 10.10 13.73
N GLU A 319 -9.87 11.25 14.33
CA GLU A 319 -10.86 12.31 14.53
C GLU A 319 -11.44 12.80 13.19
N ALA A 320 -10.58 13.01 12.20
CA ALA A 320 -10.98 13.48 10.88
C ALA A 320 -11.90 12.48 10.14
N SER A 321 -11.63 11.20 10.26
CA SER A 321 -12.39 10.12 9.60
C SER A 321 -13.56 9.60 10.45
N GLY A 322 -13.48 9.68 11.78
CA GLY A 322 -14.40 9.04 12.73
C GLY A 322 -14.25 7.52 12.80
N ARG A 323 -13.29 6.93 12.07
CA ARG A 323 -13.07 5.48 11.97
C ARG A 323 -11.61 5.16 11.73
N ALA A 324 -11.19 3.94 12.08
CA ALA A 324 -9.87 3.43 11.69
C ALA A 324 -9.85 1.90 11.56
N VAL A 325 -9.08 1.42 10.61
CA VAL A 325 -8.62 0.04 10.52
C VAL A 325 -7.21 -0.02 11.07
N ILE A 326 -7.00 -0.73 12.15
CA ILE A 326 -5.70 -0.81 12.85
C ILE A 326 -4.95 -2.04 12.35
N GLU A 327 -3.77 -1.84 11.79
CA GLU A 327 -2.88 -2.94 11.43
C GLU A 327 -2.11 -3.40 12.66
N VAL A 328 -2.41 -4.62 13.12
CA VAL A 328 -1.82 -5.19 14.36
C VAL A 328 -1.26 -6.59 14.12
N MET A 329 -0.93 -6.90 12.88
CA MET A 329 -0.37 -8.20 12.51
C MET A 329 1.01 -8.41 13.15
N PRO A 330 1.25 -9.52 13.87
CA PRO A 330 2.54 -9.80 14.52
C PRO A 330 3.76 -9.68 13.62
N GLU A 331 3.67 -10.09 12.33
CA GLU A 331 4.77 -9.99 11.37
C GLU A 331 5.25 -8.55 11.13
N GLN A 332 4.38 -7.54 11.28
CA GLN A 332 4.76 -6.13 11.10
C GLN A 332 5.78 -5.64 12.12
N PHE A 333 5.87 -6.30 13.26
CA PHE A 333 6.86 -6.01 14.30
C PHE A 333 8.19 -6.73 14.06
N GLY A 334 8.33 -7.46 12.95
CA GLY A 334 9.56 -8.16 12.54
C GLY A 334 10.02 -9.19 13.56
N ASN A 335 11.34 -9.24 13.80
CA ASN A 335 11.93 -10.13 14.80
C ASN A 335 11.87 -9.59 16.24
N GLY A 336 11.18 -8.47 16.46
CA GLY A 336 11.00 -7.82 17.74
C GLY A 336 11.14 -6.30 17.65
N VAL A 337 10.61 -5.63 18.65
CA VAL A 337 10.66 -4.18 18.82
C VAL A 337 11.13 -3.88 20.23
N THR A 338 12.04 -2.92 20.38
CA THR A 338 12.45 -2.41 21.70
C THR A 338 12.34 -0.89 21.68
N GLY A 339 11.42 -0.36 22.45
CA GLY A 339 11.18 1.09 22.60
C GLY A 339 10.77 1.44 24.01
N GLU A 340 10.51 2.72 24.24
CA GLU A 340 10.13 3.23 25.56
C GLU A 340 8.74 2.74 25.98
N THR A 341 7.81 2.66 25.04
CA THR A 341 6.41 2.32 25.29
C THR A 341 6.06 0.87 24.95
N LEU A 342 6.84 0.21 24.06
CA LEU A 342 6.56 -1.13 23.57
C LEU A 342 7.84 -1.95 23.43
N THR A 343 7.85 -3.13 24.03
CA THR A 343 8.91 -4.14 23.84
C THR A 343 8.29 -5.48 23.52
N LEU A 344 8.62 -6.02 22.34
CA LEU A 344 8.19 -7.33 21.85
C LEU A 344 9.43 -8.14 21.47
N SER A 345 9.60 -9.34 22.03
CA SER A 345 10.79 -10.17 21.80
C SER A 345 10.66 -11.09 20.59
N SER A 346 9.52 -11.74 20.43
CA SER A 346 9.26 -12.71 19.36
C SER A 346 7.79 -12.59 18.91
N PRO A 347 7.44 -11.49 18.20
CA PRO A 347 6.03 -11.12 17.97
C PRO A 347 5.21 -12.23 17.31
N VAL A 348 5.77 -12.94 16.34
CA VAL A 348 5.06 -14.00 15.61
C VAL A 348 4.84 -15.26 16.45
N LEU A 349 5.67 -15.49 17.47
CA LEU A 349 5.52 -16.65 18.37
C LEU A 349 4.50 -16.42 19.50
N GLU A 350 4.13 -15.16 19.75
CA GLU A 350 3.23 -14.78 20.84
C GLU A 350 2.07 -13.90 20.32
N PRO A 351 1.19 -14.42 19.41
CA PRO A 351 0.20 -13.60 18.71
C PRO A 351 -0.75 -12.84 19.63
N TYR A 352 -1.25 -13.46 20.71
CA TYR A 352 -2.07 -12.77 21.70
C TYR A 352 -1.31 -11.68 22.44
N GLY A 353 -0.12 -12.02 22.97
CA GLY A 353 0.72 -11.08 23.73
C GLY A 353 1.12 -9.88 22.91
N THR A 354 1.53 -10.11 21.67
CA THR A 354 1.92 -9.07 20.72
C THR A 354 0.79 -8.08 20.45
N VAL A 355 -0.40 -8.58 20.12
CA VAL A 355 -1.56 -7.74 19.81
C VAL A 355 -2.01 -6.96 21.05
N ARG A 356 -2.10 -7.63 22.22
CA ARG A 356 -2.44 -6.99 23.49
C ARG A 356 -1.50 -5.85 23.83
N ASP A 357 -0.19 -6.11 23.78
CA ASP A 357 0.82 -5.14 24.23
C ASP A 357 0.95 -3.98 23.22
N ALA A 358 0.82 -4.27 21.93
CA ALA A 358 0.81 -3.24 20.90
C ALA A 358 -0.40 -2.29 21.01
N LEU A 359 -1.60 -2.82 21.24
CA LEU A 359 -2.80 -2.00 21.47
C LEU A 359 -2.70 -1.21 22.79
N ALA A 360 -2.19 -1.84 23.86
CA ALA A 360 -2.01 -1.18 25.15
C ALA A 360 -1.04 0.02 25.06
N ALA A 361 0.04 -0.11 24.26
CA ALA A 361 0.99 0.96 24.03
C ALA A 361 0.39 2.17 23.26
N CYS A 362 -0.74 1.98 22.61
CA CYS A 362 -1.41 3.01 21.80
C CYS A 362 -2.73 3.51 22.41
N THR A 363 -3.06 3.13 23.65
CA THR A 363 -4.35 3.43 24.29
C THR A 363 -4.70 4.93 24.23
N GLU A 364 -3.76 5.81 24.57
CA GLU A 364 -4.00 7.27 24.58
C GLU A 364 -4.30 7.83 23.20
N VAL A 365 -3.65 7.28 22.15
CA VAL A 365 -3.83 7.73 20.76
C VAL A 365 -5.13 7.19 20.15
N LEU A 366 -5.57 6.01 20.61
CA LEU A 366 -6.79 5.35 20.15
C LEU A 366 -8.03 5.76 20.96
N ASP A 367 -7.88 6.57 22.03
CA ASP A 367 -9.01 7.08 22.82
C ASP A 367 -9.62 8.33 22.17
N VAL A 368 -10.24 8.13 21.00
CA VAL A 368 -10.96 9.19 20.27
C VAL A 368 -12.45 8.98 20.44
N GLU A 369 -13.14 9.95 21.03
CA GLU A 369 -14.57 9.86 21.35
C GLU A 369 -15.43 9.60 20.11
N GLY A 370 -16.26 8.57 20.18
CA GLY A 370 -17.19 8.22 19.10
C GLY A 370 -16.56 7.56 17.87
N ALA A 371 -15.24 7.29 17.88
CA ALA A 371 -14.58 6.62 16.77
C ALA A 371 -14.90 5.12 16.72
N GLU A 372 -15.04 4.59 15.51
CA GLU A 372 -15.22 3.16 15.24
C GLU A 372 -13.91 2.51 14.82
N TYR A 373 -13.66 1.29 15.29
CA TYR A 373 -12.43 0.57 15.03
C TYR A 373 -12.65 -0.82 14.43
N ALA A 374 -11.74 -1.20 13.54
CA ALA A 374 -11.51 -2.56 13.09
C ALA A 374 -10.02 -2.90 13.19
N ALA A 375 -9.65 -4.17 13.29
CA ALA A 375 -8.26 -4.59 13.36
C ALA A 375 -7.91 -5.61 12.28
N VAL A 376 -6.76 -5.45 11.60
CA VAL A 376 -6.24 -6.43 10.66
C VAL A 376 -5.43 -7.47 11.41
N LEU A 377 -5.82 -8.74 11.27
CA LEU A 377 -5.19 -9.89 11.89
C LEU A 377 -4.40 -10.70 10.86
N GLN A 378 -3.26 -11.22 11.27
CA GLN A 378 -2.45 -12.12 10.47
C GLN A 378 -3.10 -13.51 10.42
N ALA A 379 -3.51 -13.95 9.23
CA ALA A 379 -4.09 -15.26 9.00
C ALA A 379 -3.22 -16.12 8.05
N TYR A 380 -1.90 -16.01 8.18
CA TYR A 380 -0.92 -16.75 7.38
C TYR A 380 0.36 -16.98 8.20
N THR A 381 1.09 -18.04 7.87
CA THR A 381 2.41 -18.30 8.45
C THR A 381 3.43 -17.34 7.86
N SER A 382 4.11 -16.57 8.71
CA SER A 382 5.17 -15.65 8.28
C SER A 382 6.36 -16.41 7.70
N THR A 383 6.96 -15.84 6.66
CA THR A 383 8.20 -16.32 6.02
C THR A 383 9.30 -15.26 6.01
N THR A 384 9.05 -14.09 6.60
CA THR A 384 9.95 -12.93 6.56
C THR A 384 10.72 -12.72 7.86
N VAL A 385 10.29 -13.38 8.94
CA VAL A 385 10.95 -13.32 10.26
C VAL A 385 11.85 -14.53 10.49
N THR A 386 12.83 -14.39 11.40
CA THR A 386 13.82 -15.43 11.68
C THR A 386 13.22 -16.64 12.39
N GLU A 387 12.34 -16.39 13.38
CA GLU A 387 11.63 -17.42 14.11
C GLU A 387 10.15 -17.34 13.77
N THR A 388 9.56 -18.45 13.32
CA THR A 388 8.17 -18.53 12.91
C THR A 388 7.51 -19.80 13.44
N MET A 389 6.18 -19.77 13.52
CA MET A 389 5.34 -20.92 13.83
C MET A 389 4.18 -20.98 12.83
N PRO A 390 3.58 -22.17 12.60
CA PRO A 390 2.37 -22.27 11.79
C PRO A 390 1.26 -21.41 12.37
N TYR A 391 0.60 -20.62 11.51
CA TYR A 391 -0.60 -19.86 11.84
C TYR A 391 -1.82 -20.62 11.31
N THR A 392 -2.68 -20.97 12.22
CA THR A 392 -3.96 -21.66 11.99
C THR A 392 -5.10 -20.77 12.53
N SER A 393 -6.31 -21.29 12.53
CA SER A 393 -7.45 -20.64 13.20
C SER A 393 -7.21 -20.35 14.69
N VAL A 394 -6.29 -21.08 15.37
CA VAL A 394 -5.95 -20.85 16.77
C VAL A 394 -5.23 -19.54 16.95
N GLU A 395 -4.18 -19.28 16.18
CA GLU A 395 -3.38 -18.03 16.26
C GLU A 395 -4.19 -16.81 15.83
N VAL A 396 -5.12 -16.99 14.88
CA VAL A 396 -6.07 -15.93 14.48
C VAL A 396 -7.05 -15.64 15.63
N ALA A 397 -7.57 -16.68 16.30
CA ALA A 397 -8.46 -16.52 17.45
C ALA A 397 -7.76 -15.87 18.65
N GLU A 398 -6.49 -16.18 18.90
CA GLU A 398 -5.67 -15.53 19.93
C GLU A 398 -5.51 -14.02 19.67
N GLN A 399 -5.20 -13.61 18.45
CA GLN A 399 -5.17 -12.20 18.04
C GLN A 399 -6.55 -11.54 18.22
N ALA A 400 -7.60 -12.19 17.74
CA ALA A 400 -8.98 -11.68 17.84
C ALA A 400 -9.42 -11.51 19.31
N ARG A 401 -8.97 -12.41 20.21
CA ARG A 401 -9.23 -12.30 21.65
C ARG A 401 -8.60 -11.02 22.21
N ALA A 402 -7.34 -10.76 21.94
CA ALA A 402 -6.65 -9.56 22.40
C ALA A 402 -7.32 -8.28 21.89
N VAL A 403 -7.72 -8.25 20.61
CA VAL A 403 -8.45 -7.15 19.99
C VAL A 403 -9.79 -6.88 20.67
N ARG A 404 -10.56 -7.96 20.98
CA ARG A 404 -11.86 -7.83 21.66
C ARG A 404 -11.72 -7.38 23.11
N GLU A 405 -10.70 -7.85 23.82
CA GLU A 405 -10.40 -7.40 25.18
C GLU A 405 -10.04 -5.91 25.23
N PHE A 406 -9.47 -5.37 24.16
CA PHE A 406 -9.25 -3.94 23.98
C PHE A 406 -10.53 -3.14 23.63
N GLY A 407 -11.64 -3.83 23.33
CA GLY A 407 -12.95 -3.23 23.01
C GLY A 407 -13.28 -3.17 21.51
N ILE A 408 -12.37 -3.60 20.64
CA ILE A 408 -12.59 -3.61 19.18
C ILE A 408 -13.31 -4.90 18.79
N GLN A 409 -14.49 -4.78 18.15
CA GLN A 409 -15.31 -5.95 17.78
C GLN A 409 -15.10 -6.42 16.34
N ARG A 410 -14.63 -5.53 15.44
CA ARG A 410 -14.47 -5.80 14.02
C ARG A 410 -13.05 -6.23 13.69
N VAL A 411 -12.92 -7.34 12.96
CA VAL A 411 -11.62 -7.89 12.54
C VAL A 411 -11.59 -8.18 11.05
N ILE A 412 -10.44 -7.96 10.44
CA ILE A 412 -10.14 -8.31 9.05
C ILE A 412 -9.07 -9.39 9.06
N TRP A 413 -9.40 -10.59 8.64
CA TRP A 413 -8.43 -11.66 8.43
C TRP A 413 -7.66 -11.39 7.15
N TYR A 414 -6.36 -11.23 7.26
CA TYR A 414 -5.50 -10.97 6.11
C TYR A 414 -4.62 -12.18 5.82
N ASN A 415 -4.76 -12.70 4.60
CA ASN A 415 -3.89 -13.69 4.00
C ASN A 415 -3.74 -13.35 2.52
N ALA A 416 -2.54 -12.96 2.09
CA ALA A 416 -2.26 -12.59 0.70
C ALA A 416 -2.57 -13.74 -0.30
N GLY A 417 -2.53 -14.98 0.16
CA GLY A 417 -2.95 -16.16 -0.60
C GLY A 417 -4.45 -16.44 -0.58
N GLY A 418 -5.26 -15.69 0.17
CA GLY A 418 -6.72 -15.89 0.26
C GLY A 418 -7.15 -17.29 0.73
N ASN A 419 -6.27 -17.99 1.45
CA ASN A 419 -6.52 -19.32 1.97
C ASN A 419 -6.68 -19.25 3.49
N TYR A 420 -7.82 -19.68 3.99
CA TYR A 420 -8.16 -19.69 5.41
C TYR A 420 -8.44 -21.13 5.85
N ALA A 421 -7.68 -21.59 6.87
CA ALA A 421 -7.78 -22.94 7.40
C ALA A 421 -8.77 -23.02 8.59
#